data_9465d44e3b957cd3fae3aacb925071ab
#
_entry.id   9465d44e3b957cd3fae3aacb925071ab
#
_cell.length_a   1.000
_cell.length_b   1.000
_cell.length_c   1.000
_cell.angle_alpha   90.00
_cell.angle_beta   90.00
_cell.angle_gamma   90.00
#
_symmetry.space_group_name_H-M   'P 1'
#
loop_
_entity.id
_entity.type
_entity.pdbx_description
1 polymer ?
#
loop_
_entity_poly.entity_id
_entity_poly.type
_entity_poly.pdbx_seq_one_letter_code
_entity_poly.pdbx_strand_id
1 'polypeptide(L)'
;MKKLEDLKTKIDFTKIISKNKTFRVKFVKQGDVSLSSQEVEPYLGEVIFNQFKGKIKASMDNPDYIVYVYLFNSNCYIGIDYSGFDLSKRDYRVFANPRSYHANINYILLKIAELKETDTLLDLFCLSGETGIEAALYLTKRSPNYFGKKNFAFNKFFKFNFDKVDKEIKKTKSKIVLSSPTMGDVKCAQKNAKIASVEKSIDFTRQDIEWIDFKFKKKESVD
;
A
#
# COMPACT_ATOMS: atom_id res chain seq x y z
N MET A 1 -20.16 -14.25 13.85
CA MET A 1 -21.42 -13.93 13.16
C MET A 1 -21.98 -15.25 12.65
N LYS A 2 -23.14 -15.66 13.12
CA LYS A 2 -23.70 -16.97 12.78
C LYS A 2 -24.62 -16.96 11.55
N LYS A 3 -25.10 -15.80 11.09
CA LYS A 3 -25.98 -15.68 9.91
C LYS A 3 -25.80 -14.33 9.22
N LEU A 4 -25.89 -14.32 7.88
CA LEU A 4 -25.90 -13.11 7.04
C LEU A 4 -27.05 -12.14 7.40
N GLU A 5 -28.15 -12.67 7.88
CA GLU A 5 -29.34 -11.91 8.31
C GLU A 5 -29.02 -10.87 9.42
N ASP A 6 -28.02 -11.14 10.26
CA ASP A 6 -27.59 -10.19 11.30
C ASP A 6 -27.04 -8.86 10.74
N LEU A 7 -26.67 -8.83 9.46
CA LEU A 7 -26.16 -7.63 8.77
C LEU A 7 -27.29 -6.72 8.28
N LYS A 8 -28.48 -7.28 8.03
CA LYS A 8 -29.61 -6.57 7.41
C LYS A 8 -30.15 -5.41 8.25
N THR A 9 -30.05 -5.50 9.56
CA THR A 9 -30.77 -4.63 10.50
C THR A 9 -29.88 -3.56 11.17
N LYS A 10 -28.55 -3.64 11.03
CA LYS A 10 -27.64 -2.83 11.85
C LYS A 10 -27.06 -1.60 11.15
N ILE A 11 -27.11 -1.51 9.82
CA ILE A 11 -26.46 -0.44 9.07
C ILE A 11 -27.45 0.26 8.17
N ASP A 12 -27.61 1.57 8.37
CA ASP A 12 -28.36 2.44 7.48
C ASP A 12 -27.40 3.04 6.45
N PHE A 13 -27.29 2.40 5.29
CA PHE A 13 -26.44 2.85 4.21
C PHE A 13 -26.91 4.17 3.59
N THR A 14 -28.17 4.58 3.80
CA THR A 14 -28.68 5.85 3.24
C THR A 14 -28.04 7.08 3.87
N LYS A 15 -27.42 6.90 5.06
CA LYS A 15 -26.66 7.97 5.74
C LYS A 15 -25.20 8.05 5.24
N ILE A 16 -24.72 7.03 4.55
CA ILE A 16 -23.31 6.89 4.15
C ILE A 16 -23.14 7.09 2.65
N ILE A 17 -24.07 6.55 1.85
CA ILE A 17 -24.03 6.56 0.40
C ILE A 17 -25.06 7.54 -0.14
N SER A 18 -24.69 8.34 -1.15
CA SER A 18 -25.61 9.28 -1.80
C SER A 18 -26.51 8.57 -2.83
N LYS A 19 -27.74 9.06 -3.00
CA LYS A 19 -28.68 8.59 -4.02
C LYS A 19 -28.11 8.83 -5.43
N ASN A 20 -28.60 8.07 -6.42
CA ASN A 20 -28.23 8.17 -7.84
C ASN A 20 -26.73 7.94 -8.11
N LYS A 21 -26.07 7.21 -7.25
CA LYS A 21 -24.67 6.80 -7.38
C LYS A 21 -24.56 5.32 -7.66
N THR A 22 -23.37 4.88 -8.01
CA THR A 22 -23.06 3.47 -8.21
C THR A 22 -22.28 2.90 -7.01
N PHE A 23 -22.46 1.63 -6.76
CA PHE A 23 -21.74 0.96 -5.66
C PHE A 23 -21.33 -0.47 -6.04
N ARG A 24 -20.36 -0.96 -5.30
CA ARG A 24 -19.93 -2.35 -5.29
C ARG A 24 -19.72 -2.80 -3.84
N VAL A 25 -20.10 -4.02 -3.54
CA VAL A 25 -19.68 -4.68 -2.31
C VAL A 25 -18.41 -5.48 -2.58
N LYS A 26 -17.43 -5.39 -1.69
CA LYS A 26 -16.19 -6.17 -1.72
C LYS A 26 -16.04 -6.88 -0.39
N PHE A 27 -16.03 -8.21 -0.42
CA PHE A 27 -15.87 -9.05 0.75
C PHE A 27 -14.46 -9.62 0.83
N VAL A 28 -13.86 -9.53 2.00
CA VAL A 28 -12.57 -10.15 2.33
C VAL A 28 -12.71 -10.86 3.67
N LYS A 29 -12.16 -12.05 3.77
CA LYS A 29 -12.17 -12.86 4.99
C LYS A 29 -10.77 -13.28 5.40
N GLN A 30 -10.59 -13.46 6.71
CA GLN A 30 -9.39 -14.01 7.30
C GLN A 30 -9.74 -14.86 8.52
N GLY A 31 -9.01 -15.96 8.70
CA GLY A 31 -9.28 -16.96 9.74
C GLY A 31 -10.30 -17.99 9.30
N ASP A 32 -10.89 -18.70 10.28
CA ASP A 32 -11.88 -19.75 10.03
C ASP A 32 -13.27 -19.14 9.80
N VAL A 33 -13.57 -18.91 8.52
CA VAL A 33 -14.82 -18.29 8.07
C VAL A 33 -15.42 -19.10 6.93
N SER A 34 -16.59 -19.65 7.15
CA SER A 34 -17.32 -20.48 6.17
C SER A 34 -17.95 -19.68 5.03
N LEU A 35 -18.25 -18.37 5.23
CA LEU A 35 -18.89 -17.53 4.22
C LEU A 35 -17.97 -17.24 3.03
N SER A 36 -18.53 -17.18 1.83
CA SER A 36 -17.85 -16.86 0.58
C SER A 36 -18.24 -15.48 0.05
N SER A 37 -17.44 -14.96 -0.89
CA SER A 37 -17.77 -13.69 -1.57
C SER A 37 -19.03 -13.82 -2.43
N GLN A 38 -19.25 -15.01 -3.02
CA GLN A 38 -20.46 -15.31 -3.82
C GLN A 38 -21.74 -15.25 -3.02
N GLU A 39 -21.68 -15.47 -1.69
CA GLU A 39 -22.84 -15.37 -0.79
C GLU A 39 -22.99 -13.95 -0.23
N VAL A 40 -21.90 -13.35 0.25
CA VAL A 40 -21.94 -12.08 1.00
C VAL A 40 -22.16 -10.88 0.09
N GLU A 41 -21.45 -10.82 -1.05
CA GLU A 41 -21.49 -9.64 -1.92
C GLU A 41 -22.88 -9.41 -2.54
N PRO A 42 -23.56 -10.43 -3.13
CA PRO A 42 -24.93 -10.26 -3.64
C PRO A 42 -25.92 -9.94 -2.54
N TYR A 43 -25.84 -10.63 -1.39
CA TYR A 43 -26.76 -10.43 -0.27
C TYR A 43 -26.73 -8.97 0.24
N LEU A 44 -25.54 -8.45 0.53
CA LEU A 44 -25.41 -7.06 0.95
C LEU A 44 -25.73 -6.07 -0.18
N GLY A 45 -25.43 -6.42 -1.42
CA GLY A 45 -25.84 -5.67 -2.59
C GLY A 45 -27.34 -5.47 -2.64
N GLU A 46 -28.11 -6.53 -2.41
CA GLU A 46 -29.58 -6.48 -2.34
C GLU A 46 -30.06 -5.64 -1.14
N VAL A 47 -29.48 -5.81 0.04
CA VAL A 47 -29.80 -4.99 1.23
C VAL A 47 -29.63 -3.52 0.94
N ILE A 48 -28.51 -3.11 0.35
CA ILE A 48 -28.23 -1.73 -0.02
C ILE A 48 -29.25 -1.25 -1.06
N PHE A 49 -29.45 -2.01 -2.13
CA PHE A 49 -30.40 -1.63 -3.19
C PHE A 49 -31.80 -1.39 -2.64
N ASN A 50 -32.29 -2.26 -1.76
CA ASN A 50 -33.62 -2.15 -1.14
C ASN A 50 -33.75 -0.95 -0.22
N GLN A 51 -32.71 -0.59 0.55
CA GLN A 51 -32.70 0.63 1.38
C GLN A 51 -32.85 1.89 0.54
N PHE A 52 -32.31 1.90 -0.68
CA PHE A 52 -32.42 3.02 -1.61
C PHE A 52 -33.68 2.99 -2.50
N LYS A 53 -34.55 1.98 -2.33
CA LYS A 53 -35.77 1.82 -3.16
C LYS A 53 -35.45 1.86 -4.67
N GLY A 54 -34.36 1.21 -5.07
CA GLY A 54 -33.91 1.16 -6.48
C GLY A 54 -33.23 2.42 -7.01
N LYS A 55 -33.00 3.45 -6.18
CA LYS A 55 -32.36 4.72 -6.59
C LYS A 55 -30.82 4.67 -6.52
N ILE A 56 -30.24 3.49 -6.56
CA ILE A 56 -28.80 3.22 -6.62
C ILE A 56 -28.56 2.07 -7.58
N LYS A 57 -27.38 2.01 -8.21
CA LYS A 57 -27.04 0.94 -9.16
C LYS A 57 -25.74 0.24 -8.74
N ALA A 58 -25.70 -1.07 -8.91
CA ALA A 58 -24.45 -1.82 -8.79
C ALA A 58 -23.57 -1.58 -10.03
N SER A 59 -22.26 -1.42 -9.81
CA SER A 59 -21.26 -1.30 -10.88
C SER A 59 -20.00 -2.03 -10.44
N MET A 60 -19.52 -2.96 -11.26
CA MET A 60 -18.35 -3.77 -10.93
C MET A 60 -17.03 -3.07 -11.33
N ASP A 61 -17.04 -2.31 -12.42
CA ASP A 61 -15.82 -1.79 -13.02
C ASP A 61 -15.37 -0.45 -12.41
N ASN A 62 -16.28 0.50 -12.24
CA ASN A 62 -15.94 1.82 -11.70
C ASN A 62 -17.03 2.36 -10.77
N PRO A 63 -17.28 1.75 -9.62
CA PRO A 63 -18.29 2.21 -8.67
C PRO A 63 -17.91 3.57 -8.07
N ASP A 64 -18.91 4.37 -7.75
CA ASP A 64 -18.70 5.57 -6.93
C ASP A 64 -18.30 5.19 -5.50
N TYR A 65 -18.93 4.14 -4.95
CA TYR A 65 -18.67 3.64 -3.61
C TYR A 65 -18.28 2.16 -3.62
N ILE A 66 -17.23 1.82 -2.89
CA ILE A 66 -16.89 0.44 -2.57
C ILE A 66 -17.24 0.21 -1.10
N VAL A 67 -18.28 -0.58 -0.87
CA VAL A 67 -18.63 -1.05 0.48
C VAL A 67 -17.75 -2.23 0.80
N TYR A 68 -16.77 -2.02 1.66
CA TYR A 68 -15.79 -3.03 2.05
C TYR A 68 -16.28 -3.77 3.28
N VAL A 69 -16.34 -5.09 3.18
CA VAL A 69 -16.75 -6.01 4.25
C VAL A 69 -15.57 -6.88 4.59
N TYR A 70 -15.04 -6.72 5.78
CA TYR A 70 -13.94 -7.53 6.29
C TYR A 70 -14.40 -8.40 7.44
N LEU A 71 -14.28 -9.69 7.28
CA LEU A 71 -14.65 -10.69 8.29
C LEU A 71 -13.37 -11.35 8.82
N PHE A 72 -13.11 -11.12 10.10
CA PHE A 72 -12.00 -11.72 10.82
C PHE A 72 -12.55 -12.59 11.96
N ASN A 73 -12.40 -13.90 11.83
CA ASN A 73 -13.02 -14.87 12.73
C ASN A 73 -14.53 -14.57 12.90
N SER A 74 -14.95 -14.17 14.09
CA SER A 74 -16.36 -13.85 14.42
C SER A 74 -16.70 -12.35 14.29
N ASN A 75 -15.72 -11.50 13.97
CA ASN A 75 -15.89 -10.05 13.89
C ASN A 75 -16.10 -9.60 12.46
N CYS A 76 -17.14 -8.80 12.21
CA CYS A 76 -17.44 -8.21 10.92
C CYS A 76 -17.24 -6.69 10.95
N TYR A 77 -16.42 -6.20 10.07
CA TYR A 77 -16.16 -4.77 9.87
C TYR A 77 -16.72 -4.35 8.52
N ILE A 78 -17.56 -3.31 8.51
CA ILE A 78 -18.15 -2.78 7.29
C ILE A 78 -17.85 -1.29 7.21
N GLY A 79 -17.36 -0.84 6.05
CA GLY A 79 -16.97 0.55 5.82
C GLY A 79 -16.95 0.90 4.34
N ILE A 80 -16.62 2.15 4.06
CA ILE A 80 -16.37 2.61 2.69
C ILE A 80 -14.86 2.58 2.43
N ASP A 81 -14.48 1.96 1.32
CA ASP A 81 -13.08 1.96 0.87
C ASP A 81 -12.75 3.31 0.22
N TYR A 82 -11.95 4.10 0.92
CA TYR A 82 -11.45 5.39 0.43
C TYR A 82 -10.18 5.28 -0.41
N SER A 83 -9.51 4.12 -0.42
CA SER A 83 -8.37 3.90 -1.29
C SER A 83 -8.79 3.57 -2.73
N GLY A 84 -9.72 2.65 -2.88
CA GLY A 84 -10.20 2.17 -4.17
C GLY A 84 -9.29 1.15 -4.85
N PHE A 85 -8.11 0.90 -4.30
CA PHE A 85 -7.13 -0.07 -4.80
C PHE A 85 -6.30 -0.65 -3.65
N ASP A 86 -5.54 -1.70 -3.96
CA ASP A 86 -4.69 -2.40 -2.99
C ASP A 86 -3.43 -1.57 -2.68
N LEU A 87 -3.39 -0.95 -1.50
CA LEU A 87 -2.27 -0.14 -1.02
C LEU A 87 -0.98 -0.92 -0.75
N SER A 88 -1.03 -2.25 -0.67
CA SER A 88 0.19 -3.07 -0.54
C SER A 88 0.99 -3.12 -1.83
N LYS A 89 0.33 -2.90 -2.95
CA LYS A 89 0.97 -2.78 -4.26
C LYS A 89 1.59 -1.40 -4.42
N ARG A 90 2.76 -1.39 -5.05
CA ARG A 90 3.49 -0.15 -5.36
C ARG A 90 3.69 -0.04 -6.85
N ASP A 91 3.33 1.11 -7.42
CA ASP A 91 3.47 1.38 -8.85
C ASP A 91 4.92 1.30 -9.32
N TYR A 92 5.88 1.59 -8.44
CA TYR A 92 7.29 1.51 -8.76
C TYR A 92 7.83 0.07 -8.90
N ARG A 93 7.13 -0.94 -8.36
CA ARG A 93 7.57 -2.34 -8.34
C ARG A 93 7.27 -3.05 -9.68
N VAL A 94 7.85 -2.52 -10.75
CA VAL A 94 7.72 -3.06 -12.12
C VAL A 94 8.69 -4.21 -12.35
N PHE A 95 9.92 -4.07 -11.85
CA PHE A 95 10.97 -5.08 -11.96
C PHE A 95 11.03 -5.89 -10.66
N ALA A 96 10.01 -6.72 -10.44
CA ALA A 96 9.86 -7.47 -9.20
C ALA A 96 10.75 -8.71 -9.15
N ASN A 97 11.34 -8.97 -7.97
CA ASN A 97 11.99 -10.25 -7.66
C ASN A 97 11.03 -11.09 -6.79
N PRO A 98 10.73 -12.35 -7.14
CA PRO A 98 9.83 -13.22 -6.37
C PRO A 98 10.25 -13.44 -4.90
N ARG A 99 11.54 -13.28 -4.59
CA ARG A 99 12.09 -13.43 -3.23
C ARG A 99 11.98 -12.17 -2.39
N SER A 100 11.60 -11.02 -2.99
CA SER A 100 11.42 -9.77 -2.26
C SER A 100 10.14 -9.77 -1.44
N TYR A 101 10.22 -9.22 -0.24
CA TYR A 101 9.03 -8.92 0.56
C TYR A 101 8.16 -7.85 -0.10
N HIS A 102 6.87 -7.83 0.26
CA HIS A 102 6.00 -6.73 -0.15
C HIS A 102 6.51 -5.40 0.44
N ALA A 103 6.39 -4.33 -0.32
CA ALA A 103 6.93 -3.03 0.04
C ALA A 103 6.35 -2.46 1.36
N ASN A 104 5.07 -2.73 1.65
CA ASN A 104 4.45 -2.35 2.91
C ASN A 104 5.08 -3.07 4.13
N ILE A 105 5.54 -4.32 3.97
CA ILE A 105 6.27 -5.04 5.02
C ILE A 105 7.62 -4.36 5.26
N ASN A 106 8.36 -4.05 4.20
CA ASN A 106 9.62 -3.32 4.31
C ASN A 106 9.43 -1.97 5.02
N TYR A 107 8.38 -1.22 4.67
CA TYR A 107 8.05 0.03 5.37
C TYR A 107 7.81 -0.18 6.87
N ILE A 108 7.08 -1.24 7.25
CA ILE A 108 6.82 -1.57 8.66
C ILE A 108 8.12 -1.91 9.38
N LEU A 109 9.02 -2.70 8.76
CA LEU A 109 10.32 -3.03 9.33
C LEU A 109 11.17 -1.78 9.58
N LEU A 110 11.20 -0.83 8.65
CA LEU A 110 11.89 0.45 8.81
C LEU A 110 11.32 1.28 9.98
N LYS A 111 10.00 1.22 10.18
CA LYS A 111 9.33 1.88 11.32
C LYS A 111 9.67 1.20 12.65
N ILE A 112 9.73 -0.13 12.68
CA ILE A 112 10.12 -0.89 13.88
C ILE A 112 11.58 -0.64 14.24
N ALA A 113 12.47 -0.55 13.22
CA ALA A 113 13.87 -0.19 13.39
C ALA A 113 14.10 1.29 13.74
N GLU A 114 13.03 2.11 13.81
CA GLU A 114 13.08 3.54 14.14
C GLU A 114 14.05 4.35 13.25
N LEU A 115 14.12 4.01 11.94
CA LEU A 115 15.03 4.66 10.99
C LEU A 115 14.94 6.18 11.04
N LYS A 116 16.09 6.85 11.26
CA LYS A 116 16.26 8.31 11.37
C LYS A 116 17.06 8.88 10.20
N GLU A 117 16.99 10.20 10.01
CA GLU A 117 17.74 10.91 8.94
C GLU A 117 19.27 10.89 9.16
N THR A 118 19.72 10.57 10.34
CA THR A 118 21.14 10.46 10.72
C THR A 118 21.72 9.08 10.45
N ASP A 119 20.88 8.09 10.21
CA ASP A 119 21.28 6.70 10.09
C ASP A 119 21.78 6.37 8.69
N THR A 120 22.63 5.37 8.61
CA THR A 120 23.03 4.74 7.36
C THR A 120 22.25 3.44 7.20
N LEU A 121 21.47 3.32 6.13
CA LEU A 121 20.82 2.06 5.75
C LEU A 121 21.69 1.30 4.77
N LEU A 122 22.03 0.08 5.11
CA LEU A 122 22.76 -0.84 4.26
C LEU A 122 21.91 -2.11 4.02
N ASP A 123 21.56 -2.36 2.76
CA ASP A 123 20.89 -3.60 2.32
C ASP A 123 21.85 -4.36 1.39
N LEU A 124 22.33 -5.52 1.86
CA LEU A 124 23.32 -6.33 1.18
C LEU A 124 22.74 -7.30 0.15
N PHE A 125 21.43 -7.51 0.22
CA PHE A 125 20.68 -8.40 -0.64
C PHE A 125 19.45 -7.68 -1.21
N CYS A 126 19.68 -6.57 -1.88
CA CYS A 126 18.64 -5.61 -2.23
C CYS A 126 17.56 -6.15 -3.19
N LEU A 127 17.79 -7.27 -3.86
CA LEU A 127 16.84 -7.88 -4.80
C LEU A 127 16.26 -6.84 -5.78
N SER A 128 14.97 -6.52 -5.65
CA SER A 128 14.31 -5.48 -6.45
C SER A 128 14.24 -4.09 -5.75
N GLY A 129 14.90 -3.95 -4.58
CA GLY A 129 15.21 -2.66 -3.95
C GLY A 129 14.15 -2.11 -3.02
N GLU A 130 13.14 -2.90 -2.66
CA GLU A 130 11.99 -2.40 -1.90
C GLU A 130 12.39 -1.77 -0.57
N THR A 131 13.32 -2.37 0.18
CA THR A 131 13.76 -1.83 1.49
C THR A 131 14.32 -0.41 1.35
N GLY A 132 15.29 -0.23 0.46
CA GLY A 132 15.92 1.08 0.28
C GLY A 132 14.99 2.11 -0.38
N ILE A 133 14.11 1.68 -1.29
CA ILE A 133 13.14 2.56 -1.91
C ILE A 133 12.12 3.06 -0.89
N GLU A 134 11.55 2.17 -0.04
CA GLU A 134 10.63 2.58 1.03
C GLU A 134 11.34 3.47 2.07
N ALA A 135 12.62 3.20 2.38
CA ALA A 135 13.42 4.08 3.24
C ALA A 135 13.58 5.48 2.63
N ALA A 136 13.94 5.56 1.35
CA ALA A 136 14.09 6.83 0.67
C ALA A 136 12.76 7.60 0.59
N LEU A 137 11.64 6.92 0.28
CA LEU A 137 10.30 7.51 0.29
C LEU A 137 9.93 8.04 1.68
N TYR A 138 10.17 7.27 2.73
CA TYR A 138 9.90 7.64 4.11
C TYR A 138 10.70 8.86 4.54
N LEU A 139 12.02 8.84 4.36
CA LEU A 139 12.93 9.89 4.79
C LEU A 139 12.74 11.19 3.98
N THR A 140 12.40 11.08 2.69
CA THR A 140 12.09 12.25 1.86
C THR A 140 10.67 12.77 2.03
N LYS A 141 9.83 12.10 2.85
CA LYS A 141 8.39 12.39 3.00
C LYS A 141 7.60 12.32 1.69
N ARG A 142 8.07 11.55 0.74
CA ARG A 142 7.39 11.32 -0.53
C ARG A 142 6.40 10.18 -0.39
N SER A 143 5.13 10.41 -0.75
CA SER A 143 4.13 9.34 -0.79
C SER A 143 4.53 8.26 -1.80
N PRO A 144 4.41 6.95 -1.46
CA PRO A 144 4.59 5.87 -2.43
C PRO A 144 3.59 5.94 -3.59
N ASN A 145 2.44 6.58 -3.39
CA ASN A 145 1.42 6.81 -4.43
C ASN A 145 1.47 8.24 -5.01
N TYR A 146 2.64 8.89 -4.99
CA TYR A 146 2.80 10.27 -5.45
C TYR A 146 2.25 10.52 -6.86
N PHE A 147 2.53 9.62 -7.79
CA PHE A 147 2.04 9.72 -9.17
C PHE A 147 0.59 9.23 -9.33
N GLY A 148 0.17 8.27 -8.51
CA GLY A 148 -1.18 7.69 -8.50
C GLY A 148 -2.17 8.40 -7.57
N LYS A 149 -1.83 9.52 -6.94
CA LYS A 149 -2.65 10.18 -5.92
C LYS A 149 -4.06 10.58 -6.39
N LYS A 150 -4.24 10.82 -7.69
CA LYS A 150 -5.56 11.12 -8.27
C LYS A 150 -6.49 9.90 -8.35
N ASN A 151 -5.93 8.69 -8.26
CA ASN A 151 -6.68 7.44 -8.38
C ASN A 151 -7.37 7.03 -7.06
N PHE A 152 -7.06 7.70 -5.94
CA PHE A 152 -7.72 7.42 -4.67
C PHE A 152 -9.23 7.64 -4.76
N ALA A 153 -10.01 6.66 -4.29
CA ALA A 153 -11.47 6.73 -4.31
C ALA A 153 -12.01 7.92 -3.52
N PHE A 154 -11.34 8.34 -2.46
CA PHE A 154 -11.76 9.50 -1.66
C PHE A 154 -11.89 10.80 -2.47
N ASN A 155 -11.18 10.93 -3.60
CA ASN A 155 -11.31 12.09 -4.49
C ASN A 155 -12.72 12.26 -5.08
N LYS A 156 -13.52 11.17 -5.07
CA LYS A 156 -14.95 11.20 -5.50
C LYS A 156 -15.86 11.81 -4.44
N PHE A 157 -15.41 11.90 -3.18
CA PHE A 157 -16.22 12.33 -2.03
C PHE A 157 -15.89 13.73 -1.56
N PHE A 158 -14.60 14.08 -1.58
CA PHE A 158 -14.14 15.39 -1.11
C PHE A 158 -12.89 15.84 -1.86
N LYS A 159 -12.71 17.14 -1.97
CA LYS A 159 -11.50 17.74 -2.55
C LYS A 159 -10.38 17.69 -1.51
N PHE A 160 -9.29 17.03 -1.85
CA PHE A 160 -8.10 16.97 -1.02
C PHE A 160 -6.99 17.82 -1.65
N ASN A 161 -6.33 18.64 -0.84
CA ASN A 161 -5.21 19.47 -1.30
C ASN A 161 -3.90 18.69 -1.20
N PHE A 162 -3.54 18.01 -2.26
CA PHE A 162 -2.27 17.26 -2.34
C PHE A 162 -1.04 18.17 -2.30
N ASP A 163 -1.13 19.41 -2.77
CA ASP A 163 0.01 20.32 -2.80
C ASP A 163 0.51 20.65 -1.40
N LYS A 164 -0.39 20.64 -0.40
CA LYS A 164 -0.01 20.83 1.00
C LYS A 164 0.92 19.70 1.49
N VAL A 165 0.63 18.47 1.11
CA VAL A 165 1.46 17.29 1.47
C VAL A 165 2.73 17.25 0.62
N ASP A 166 2.62 17.55 -0.66
CA ASP A 166 3.76 17.52 -1.59
C ASP A 166 4.82 18.57 -1.25
N LYS A 167 4.44 19.70 -0.65
CA LYS A 167 5.38 20.73 -0.15
C LYS A 167 6.27 20.23 1.00
N GLU A 168 5.89 19.16 1.67
CA GLU A 168 6.71 18.55 2.73
C GLU A 168 7.84 17.66 2.17
N ILE A 169 7.82 17.37 0.86
CA ILE A 169 8.85 16.56 0.23
C ILE A 169 10.19 17.29 0.33
N LYS A 170 11.18 16.60 0.88
CA LYS A 170 12.52 17.10 1.12
C LYS A 170 13.59 16.16 0.61
N LYS A 171 14.83 16.63 0.53
CA LYS A 171 15.99 15.75 0.33
C LYS A 171 16.34 15.08 1.65
N THR A 172 16.73 13.83 1.61
CA THR A 172 17.31 13.14 2.78
C THR A 172 18.82 13.35 2.82
N LYS A 173 19.37 13.38 4.04
CA LYS A 173 20.82 13.37 4.30
C LYS A 173 21.31 11.95 4.64
N SER A 174 20.40 11.02 4.87
CA SER A 174 20.73 9.62 5.17
C SER A 174 21.45 8.99 4.00
N LYS A 175 22.45 8.20 4.31
CA LYS A 175 23.14 7.33 3.35
C LYS A 175 22.34 6.04 3.21
N ILE A 176 21.81 5.78 2.03
CA ILE A 176 21.09 4.54 1.72
C ILE A 176 21.91 3.80 0.67
N VAL A 177 22.39 2.60 1.00
CA VAL A 177 23.21 1.78 0.12
C VAL A 177 22.49 0.47 -0.15
N LEU A 178 22.20 0.22 -1.42
CA LEU A 178 21.66 -1.05 -1.91
C LEU A 178 22.75 -1.83 -2.64
N SER A 179 22.99 -3.03 -2.15
CA SER A 179 24.01 -3.92 -2.70
C SER A 179 23.40 -5.28 -3.03
N SER A 180 24.00 -5.96 -4.00
CA SER A 180 23.77 -7.38 -4.30
C SER A 180 24.99 -7.97 -4.98
N PRO A 181 25.30 -9.25 -4.78
CA PRO A 181 26.31 -9.96 -5.59
C PRO A 181 25.90 -10.05 -7.06
N THR A 182 24.61 -9.93 -7.36
CA THR A 182 24.04 -10.05 -8.70
C THR A 182 23.79 -8.68 -9.33
N MET A 183 24.45 -8.36 -10.44
CA MET A 183 24.22 -7.12 -11.19
C MET A 183 22.77 -6.99 -11.69
N GLY A 184 22.10 -8.10 -11.95
CA GLY A 184 20.68 -8.13 -12.33
C GLY A 184 19.79 -7.49 -11.26
N ASP A 185 19.97 -7.88 -10.01
CA ASP A 185 19.22 -7.34 -8.87
C ASP A 185 19.49 -5.82 -8.70
N VAL A 186 20.77 -5.42 -8.75
CA VAL A 186 21.15 -4.00 -8.67
C VAL A 186 20.45 -3.16 -9.74
N LYS A 187 20.43 -3.65 -11.00
CA LYS A 187 19.74 -2.97 -12.10
C LYS A 187 18.23 -2.93 -11.90
N CYS A 188 17.62 -3.99 -11.36
CA CYS A 188 16.19 -4.01 -11.04
C CYS A 188 15.87 -2.96 -9.96
N ALA A 189 16.63 -2.96 -8.86
CA ALA A 189 16.49 -1.99 -7.78
C ALA A 189 16.63 -0.54 -8.29
N GLN A 190 17.64 -0.27 -9.13
CA GLN A 190 17.86 1.05 -9.71
C GLN A 190 16.70 1.50 -10.60
N LYS A 191 16.18 0.61 -11.47
CA LYS A 191 15.02 0.92 -12.32
C LYS A 191 13.77 1.22 -11.50
N ASN A 192 13.49 0.41 -10.47
CA ASN A 192 12.37 0.63 -9.57
C ASN A 192 12.52 1.96 -8.80
N ALA A 193 13.71 2.28 -8.29
CA ALA A 193 13.99 3.54 -7.60
C ALA A 193 13.81 4.76 -8.53
N LYS A 194 14.15 4.63 -9.81
CA LYS A 194 13.90 5.66 -10.82
C LYS A 194 12.40 5.89 -11.03
N ILE A 195 11.60 4.82 -11.11
CA ILE A 195 10.13 4.93 -11.21
C ILE A 195 9.55 5.60 -9.96
N ALA A 196 10.06 5.26 -8.77
CA ALA A 196 9.68 5.90 -7.50
C ALA A 196 10.19 7.36 -7.38
N SER A 197 11.07 7.83 -8.29
CA SER A 197 11.72 9.13 -8.25
C SER A 197 12.57 9.37 -6.99
N VAL A 198 13.22 8.33 -6.49
CA VAL A 198 14.14 8.38 -5.33
C VAL A 198 15.56 7.86 -5.66
N GLU A 199 15.83 7.56 -6.91
CA GLU A 199 17.13 7.02 -7.35
C GLU A 199 18.32 7.85 -6.85
N LYS A 200 18.20 9.19 -6.86
CA LYS A 200 19.27 10.11 -6.43
C LYS A 200 19.54 10.09 -4.92
N SER A 201 18.69 9.43 -4.14
CA SER A 201 18.83 9.29 -2.68
C SER A 201 19.42 7.94 -2.27
N ILE A 202 19.81 7.11 -3.25
CA ILE A 202 20.25 5.73 -3.02
C ILE A 202 21.52 5.46 -3.80
N ASP A 203 22.52 4.92 -3.12
CA ASP A 203 23.73 4.41 -3.74
C ASP A 203 23.54 2.94 -4.12
N PHE A 204 23.86 2.60 -5.38
CA PHE A 204 23.71 1.23 -5.88
C PHE A 204 25.09 0.64 -6.15
N THR A 205 25.35 -0.54 -5.64
CA THR A 205 26.64 -1.20 -5.83
C THR A 205 26.47 -2.71 -6.05
N ARG A 206 27.28 -3.27 -6.93
CA ARG A 206 27.48 -4.72 -6.97
C ARG A 206 28.61 -5.05 -6.02
N GLN A 207 28.33 -5.89 -5.04
CA GLN A 207 29.35 -6.34 -4.09
C GLN A 207 28.96 -7.69 -3.50
N ASP A 208 29.96 -8.55 -3.36
CA ASP A 208 29.83 -9.77 -2.60
C ASP A 208 29.98 -9.47 -1.11
N ILE A 209 29.26 -10.18 -0.26
CA ILE A 209 29.28 -9.96 1.18
C ILE A 209 30.67 -10.16 1.78
N GLU A 210 31.45 -11.07 1.20
CA GLU A 210 32.83 -11.37 1.64
C GLU A 210 33.80 -10.18 1.46
N TRP A 211 33.44 -9.19 0.62
CA TRP A 211 34.28 -8.03 0.30
C TRP A 211 33.74 -6.72 0.84
N ILE A 212 32.80 -6.78 1.77
CA ILE A 212 32.10 -5.56 2.25
C ILE A 212 33.00 -4.63 3.03
N ASP A 213 33.97 -5.18 3.79
CA ASP A 213 34.89 -4.43 4.66
C ASP A 213 35.78 -3.44 3.89
N PHE A 214 35.99 -3.68 2.60
CA PHE A 214 36.81 -2.79 1.76
C PHE A 214 36.14 -1.46 1.40
N LYS A 215 34.81 -1.36 1.49
CA LYS A 215 34.08 -0.15 1.12
C LYS A 215 33.65 0.74 2.29
N PHE A 216 33.55 0.16 3.48
CA PHE A 216 33.20 0.92 4.68
C PHE A 216 34.46 1.24 5.45
N LYS A 217 34.79 2.52 5.58
CA LYS A 217 35.92 2.91 6.43
C LYS A 217 35.67 2.44 7.85
N LYS A 218 36.71 1.95 8.52
CA LYS A 218 36.75 1.40 9.90
C LYS A 218 36.11 2.23 11.03
N LYS A 219 35.43 3.35 10.73
CA LYS A 219 34.81 4.28 11.72
C LYS A 219 33.27 4.29 11.68
N GLU A 220 32.63 3.55 10.79
CA GLU A 220 31.17 3.43 10.79
C GLU A 220 30.83 2.12 11.51
N SER A 221 30.36 2.19 12.77
CA SER A 221 29.74 1.05 13.45
C SER A 221 28.49 0.65 12.66
N VAL A 222 28.37 -0.63 12.37
CA VAL A 222 27.16 -1.22 11.77
C VAL A 222 26.38 -1.80 12.96
N ASP A 223 25.29 -1.17 13.34
CA ASP A 223 24.32 -1.68 14.31
C ASP A 223 23.29 -2.57 13.63
#